data_ba7bd94546fc1ef3ea4abfc5918899aa
#
_entry.id   ba7bd94546fc1ef3ea4abfc5918899aa
#
_cell.length_a   1.000
_cell.length_b   1.000
_cell.length_c   1.000
_cell.angle_alpha   90.00
_cell.angle_beta   90.00
_cell.angle_gamma   90.00
#
_symmetry.space_group_name_H-M   'P 1'
#
loop_
_entity.id
_entity.type
_entity.pdbx_description
1 polymer ?
#
loop_
_entity_poly.entity_id
_entity_poly.type
_entity_poly.pdbx_seq_one_letter_code
_entity_poly.pdbx_strand_id
1 'polypeptide(L)'
;VCMTSGKLEKLSAIPTNIISGFLGVGKTSAILSLLEAKPEHERWAVLVNEFGEIGIDGGFFEGVHTEQSGVFVREVPGGCMCCASGLSMQIALNQLLARARPHRLLIEPTGLGHPREVLEVLSANHYQDVLNIQKNITLVDARKLTDIRYTLHETFNQQIDVADIVVGNKEDLYQDESKQLLIDYVANRHDPMPDIVFAQHGKLAPSLLEGASDVVKAMKQPIPRHSHGDGYHTHVNTGSDHQDHHHHEHNQSSNINEAPLPESGFVKIENSGEGFQSMGWRFSPYIVFNRNALHEWLGKLKVERLKAVMITHEGIFSYNIVDDAISEKELDDCLESRIEVIINELDACGADTSKSNAGDINELWEQQLVACQLDAKAVN
;
A
#
# COMPACT_ATOMS: atom_id res chain seq x y z
N VAL A 1 17.49 36.18 30.44
CA VAL A 1 17.59 35.35 29.23
C VAL A 1 16.21 35.32 28.63
N CYS A 2 16.04 36.10 27.56
CA CYS A 2 14.76 36.25 26.85
C CYS A 2 14.55 35.00 25.98
N MET A 3 13.59 34.14 26.36
CA MET A 3 13.12 33.08 25.49
C MET A 3 12.26 33.73 24.42
N THR A 4 12.79 33.87 23.21
CA THR A 4 12.00 34.20 22.03
C THR A 4 11.11 33.01 21.75
N SER A 5 9.79 33.14 21.94
CA SER A 5 8.79 32.22 21.47
C SER A 5 8.82 32.25 19.93
N GLY A 6 9.58 31.33 19.33
CA GLY A 6 9.54 31.12 17.90
C GLY A 6 8.11 30.71 17.53
N LYS A 7 7.38 31.60 16.87
CA LYS A 7 6.14 31.23 16.15
C LYS A 7 6.51 30.08 15.23
N LEU A 8 5.99 28.88 15.49
CA LEU A 8 6.11 27.77 14.54
C LEU A 8 5.53 28.26 13.19
N GLU A 9 6.35 28.34 12.18
CA GLU A 9 5.91 28.70 10.84
C GLU A 9 4.77 27.79 10.43
N LYS A 10 3.71 28.36 9.87
CA LYS A 10 2.54 27.60 9.37
C LYS A 10 3.03 26.73 8.21
N LEU A 11 2.70 25.44 8.22
CA LEU A 11 2.93 24.55 7.08
C LEU A 11 2.08 25.05 5.90
N SER A 12 2.66 25.16 4.73
CA SER A 12 1.94 25.62 3.53
C SER A 12 2.55 25.03 2.26
N ALA A 13 1.67 24.69 1.33
CA ALA A 13 2.00 24.28 -0.04
C ALA A 13 3.07 23.17 -0.12
N ILE A 14 3.00 22.16 0.76
CA ILE A 14 3.92 21.01 0.75
C ILE A 14 3.69 20.20 -0.53
N PRO A 15 4.67 20.08 -1.43
CA PRO A 15 4.59 19.21 -2.59
C PRO A 15 4.24 17.79 -2.16
N THR A 16 3.15 17.24 -2.71
CA THR A 16 2.59 15.96 -2.29
C THR A 16 2.33 15.09 -3.52
N ASN A 17 2.96 13.94 -3.59
CA ASN A 17 2.77 12.97 -4.66
C ASN A 17 2.14 11.68 -4.12
N ILE A 18 1.23 11.10 -4.91
CA ILE A 18 0.73 9.74 -4.70
C ILE A 18 1.51 8.81 -5.64
N ILE A 19 2.02 7.71 -5.09
CA ILE A 19 2.69 6.65 -5.83
C ILE A 19 1.87 5.39 -5.66
N SER A 20 0.99 5.15 -6.63
CA SER A 20 0.05 4.03 -6.66
C SER A 20 0.52 2.91 -7.58
N GLY A 21 -0.23 1.85 -7.64
CA GLY A 21 -0.03 0.69 -8.49
C GLY A 21 -0.45 -0.59 -7.78
N PHE A 22 -0.75 -1.61 -8.55
CA PHE A 22 -1.31 -2.86 -8.05
C PHE A 22 -0.31 -3.66 -7.19
N LEU A 23 -0.74 -4.81 -6.68
CA LEU A 23 0.08 -5.67 -5.84
C LEU A 23 1.39 -6.06 -6.53
N GLY A 24 2.48 -6.05 -5.78
CA GLY A 24 3.79 -6.53 -6.24
C GLY A 24 4.47 -5.73 -7.34
N VAL A 25 3.90 -4.61 -7.81
CA VAL A 25 4.44 -3.81 -8.93
C VAL A 25 5.74 -3.05 -8.59
N GLY A 26 6.09 -2.92 -7.29
CA GLY A 26 7.34 -2.28 -6.85
C GLY A 26 7.18 -0.85 -6.35
N LYS A 27 6.01 -0.46 -5.78
CA LYS A 27 5.77 0.87 -5.20
C LYS A 27 6.79 1.23 -4.12
N THR A 28 6.94 0.38 -3.14
CA THR A 28 7.90 0.56 -2.03
C THR A 28 9.34 0.73 -2.55
N SER A 29 9.76 -0.10 -3.53
CA SER A 29 11.08 0.03 -4.17
C SER A 29 11.25 1.37 -4.89
N ALA A 30 10.19 1.87 -5.54
CA ALA A 30 10.20 3.17 -6.22
C ALA A 30 10.35 4.32 -5.21
N ILE A 31 9.63 4.26 -4.09
CA ILE A 31 9.74 5.25 -3.02
C ILE A 31 11.14 5.22 -2.40
N LEU A 32 11.68 4.04 -2.09
CA LEU A 32 13.04 3.92 -1.56
C LEU A 32 14.07 4.53 -2.51
N SER A 33 13.98 4.25 -3.81
CA SER A 33 14.85 4.85 -4.82
C SER A 33 14.75 6.39 -4.87
N LEU A 34 13.54 6.93 -4.72
CA LEU A 34 13.33 8.39 -4.64
C LEU A 34 13.92 8.98 -3.36
N LEU A 35 13.81 8.27 -2.22
CA LEU A 35 14.40 8.70 -0.95
C LEU A 35 15.93 8.69 -0.99
N GLU A 36 16.56 7.73 -1.69
CA GLU A 36 18.00 7.72 -1.93
C GLU A 36 18.45 8.94 -2.76
N ALA A 37 17.62 9.40 -3.68
CA ALA A 37 17.88 10.58 -4.51
C ALA A 37 17.48 11.91 -3.86
N LYS A 38 16.94 11.88 -2.64
CA LYS A 38 16.48 13.07 -1.89
C LYS A 38 17.66 14.01 -1.62
N PRO A 39 17.50 15.35 -1.79
CA PRO A 39 18.51 16.31 -1.38
C PRO A 39 18.81 16.20 0.13
N GLU A 40 20.09 16.21 0.52
CA GLU A 40 20.52 16.01 1.91
C GLU A 40 19.88 16.99 2.90
N HIS A 41 19.67 18.24 2.48
CA HIS A 41 19.12 19.30 3.33
C HIS A 41 17.59 19.27 3.43
N GLU A 42 16.91 18.40 2.68
CA GLU A 42 15.45 18.30 2.69
C GLU A 42 14.96 17.23 3.66
N ARG A 43 13.81 17.49 4.25
CA ARG A 43 13.03 16.52 5.02
C ARG A 43 11.90 16.02 4.13
N TRP A 44 11.86 14.72 3.92
CA TRP A 44 10.76 14.08 3.20
C TRP A 44 9.96 13.20 4.16
N ALA A 45 8.66 13.23 3.99
CA ALA A 45 7.73 12.38 4.74
C ALA A 45 7.10 11.36 3.79
N VAL A 46 6.91 10.15 4.30
CA VAL A 46 6.24 9.08 3.58
C VAL A 46 5.06 8.58 4.43
N LEU A 47 3.87 8.67 3.89
CA LEU A 47 2.68 8.06 4.48
C LEU A 47 2.42 6.76 3.72
N VAL A 48 2.54 5.63 4.40
CA VAL A 48 2.30 4.32 3.83
C VAL A 48 1.00 3.73 4.35
N ASN A 49 0.31 3.00 3.50
CA ASN A 49 -0.85 2.23 3.90
C ASN A 49 -0.68 0.80 3.42
N GLU A 50 -0.91 -0.16 4.30
CA GLU A 50 -0.76 -1.56 4.00
C GLU A 50 -2.13 -2.25 3.92
N PHE A 51 -2.29 -3.12 2.91
CA PHE A 51 -3.37 -4.11 2.91
C PHE A 51 -2.92 -5.27 3.80
N GLY A 52 -3.31 -5.23 5.03
CA GLY A 52 -2.89 -6.16 6.07
C GLY A 52 -2.72 -5.41 7.38
N GLU A 53 -3.09 -6.02 8.47
CA GLU A 53 -3.11 -5.36 9.79
C GLU A 53 -1.73 -5.34 10.47
N ILE A 54 -0.65 -5.70 9.78
CA ILE A 54 0.64 -5.99 10.42
C ILE A 54 1.75 -4.96 10.13
N GLY A 55 1.52 -3.98 9.26
CA GLY A 55 2.44 -2.84 9.15
C GLY A 55 3.90 -3.20 8.75
N ILE A 56 4.09 -4.06 7.74
CA ILE A 56 5.44 -4.47 7.32
C ILE A 56 6.13 -3.41 6.46
N ASP A 57 5.37 -2.63 5.68
CA ASP A 57 5.96 -1.60 4.82
C ASP A 57 6.69 -0.53 5.64
N GLY A 58 6.18 -0.13 6.82
CA GLY A 58 6.89 0.72 7.77
C GLY A 58 8.22 0.13 8.22
N GLY A 59 8.26 -1.17 8.54
CA GLY A 59 9.49 -1.87 8.91
C GLY A 59 10.57 -1.87 7.82
N PHE A 60 10.20 -1.93 6.53
CA PHE A 60 11.16 -1.80 5.43
C PHE A 60 11.80 -0.41 5.39
N PHE A 61 11.02 0.64 5.67
CA PHE A 61 11.54 2.01 5.70
C PHE A 61 12.37 2.29 6.95
N GLU A 62 11.95 1.80 8.12
CA GLU A 62 12.67 2.00 9.39
C GLU A 62 14.07 1.37 9.37
N GLY A 63 14.24 0.22 8.71
CA GLY A 63 15.53 -0.43 8.58
C GLY A 63 16.49 0.19 7.56
N VAL A 64 16.05 1.14 6.72
CA VAL A 64 16.87 1.74 5.66
C VAL A 64 17.07 3.24 5.84
N HIS A 65 16.07 3.94 6.39
CA HIS A 65 16.08 5.40 6.52
C HIS A 65 15.68 5.82 7.94
N THR A 66 16.48 6.68 8.56
CA THR A 66 16.24 7.22 9.88
C THR A 66 15.88 8.70 9.82
N GLU A 67 15.25 9.22 10.86
CA GLU A 67 14.97 10.66 11.01
C GLU A 67 16.25 11.51 10.94
N GLN A 68 17.39 10.94 11.28
CA GLN A 68 18.70 11.60 11.16
C GLN A 68 19.06 11.90 9.70
N SER A 69 18.60 11.08 8.76
CA SER A 69 18.74 11.32 7.32
C SER A 69 17.68 12.28 6.77
N GLY A 70 16.77 12.78 7.60
CA GLY A 70 15.67 13.65 7.19
C GLY A 70 14.50 12.90 6.52
N VAL A 71 14.36 11.60 6.76
CA VAL A 71 13.23 10.79 6.28
C VAL A 71 12.33 10.42 7.45
N PHE A 72 11.04 10.70 7.29
CA PHE A 72 10.01 10.44 8.28
C PHE A 72 8.95 9.54 7.67
N VAL A 73 8.76 8.36 8.21
CA VAL A 73 7.76 7.40 7.74
C VAL A 73 6.67 7.24 8.78
N ARG A 74 5.44 7.09 8.32
CA ARG A 74 4.31 6.76 9.15
C ARG A 74 3.35 5.84 8.42
N GLU A 75 2.93 4.81 9.11
CA GLU A 75 1.83 3.95 8.67
C GLU A 75 0.47 4.51 9.08
N VAL A 76 -0.55 4.20 8.27
CA VAL A 76 -1.95 4.40 8.63
C VAL A 76 -2.44 3.17 9.37
N PRO A 77 -2.76 3.24 10.66
CA PRO A 77 -3.18 2.06 11.42
C PRO A 77 -4.56 1.56 10.97
N GLY A 78 -4.74 0.23 10.98
CA GLY A 78 -6.06 -0.39 10.88
C GLY A 78 -6.60 -0.58 9.47
N GLY A 79 -5.74 -0.83 8.50
CA GLY A 79 -6.20 -1.25 7.17
C GLY A 79 -6.50 -0.09 6.21
N CYS A 80 -7.35 -0.31 5.23
CA CYS A 80 -7.53 0.51 4.04
C CYS A 80 -7.60 2.04 4.28
N MET A 81 -6.70 2.78 3.63
CA MET A 81 -6.68 4.25 3.53
C MET A 81 -7.99 4.80 2.93
N CYS A 82 -8.70 3.94 2.20
CA CYS A 82 -9.98 4.18 1.52
C CYS A 82 -11.23 3.81 2.35
N CYS A 83 -11.12 3.47 3.65
CA CYS A 83 -12.31 3.29 4.46
C CYS A 83 -13.14 4.58 4.50
N ALA A 84 -14.45 4.44 4.36
CA ALA A 84 -15.47 5.47 4.10
C ALA A 84 -15.42 6.79 4.93
N SER A 85 -14.56 6.89 5.94
CA SER A 85 -14.35 8.13 6.70
C SER A 85 -12.96 8.77 6.49
N GLY A 86 -11.97 8.05 5.94
CA GLY A 86 -10.60 8.54 5.81
C GLY A 86 -9.96 9.04 7.12
N LEU A 87 -10.60 8.80 8.27
CA LEU A 87 -10.23 9.41 9.54
C LEU A 87 -8.86 8.92 10.02
N SER A 88 -8.58 7.61 9.92
CA SER A 88 -7.28 7.04 10.31
C SER A 88 -6.16 7.64 9.48
N MET A 89 -6.36 7.79 8.17
CA MET A 89 -5.43 8.47 7.28
C MET A 89 -5.22 9.93 7.68
N GLN A 90 -6.28 10.68 7.96
CA GLN A 90 -6.18 12.09 8.37
C GLN A 90 -5.41 12.25 9.68
N ILE A 91 -5.66 11.38 10.67
CA ILE A 91 -4.93 11.38 11.95
C ILE A 91 -3.44 11.10 11.70
N ALA A 92 -3.12 10.04 10.96
CA ALA A 92 -1.75 9.66 10.66
C ALA A 92 -1.02 10.77 9.87
N LEU A 93 -1.68 11.33 8.86
CA LEU A 93 -1.16 12.45 8.05
C LEU A 93 -0.89 13.69 8.92
N ASN A 94 -1.83 14.11 9.75
CA ASN A 94 -1.66 15.29 10.59
C ASN A 94 -0.51 15.12 11.59
N GLN A 95 -0.38 13.93 12.19
CA GLN A 95 0.72 13.62 13.10
C GLN A 95 2.07 13.59 12.38
N LEU A 96 2.13 13.01 11.18
CA LEU A 96 3.33 13.00 10.34
C LEU A 96 3.75 14.42 9.95
N LEU A 97 2.82 15.23 9.47
CA LEU A 97 3.09 16.62 9.09
C LEU A 97 3.57 17.47 10.27
N ALA A 98 2.95 17.30 11.44
CA ALA A 98 3.35 18.02 12.65
C ALA A 98 4.79 17.66 13.12
N ARG A 99 5.13 16.35 13.04
CA ARG A 99 6.45 15.83 13.46
C ARG A 99 7.54 16.18 12.46
N ALA A 100 7.32 15.83 11.19
CA ALA A 100 8.34 15.93 10.15
C ALA A 100 8.54 17.37 9.63
N ARG A 101 7.47 18.17 9.58
CA ARG A 101 7.45 19.47 8.88
C ARG A 101 8.17 19.37 7.52
N PRO A 102 7.70 18.50 6.63
CA PRO A 102 8.46 18.06 5.48
C PRO A 102 8.49 19.11 4.37
N HIS A 103 9.53 19.04 3.53
CA HIS A 103 9.62 19.78 2.29
C HIS A 103 8.90 19.06 1.15
N ARG A 104 8.65 17.74 1.28
CA ARG A 104 7.88 16.90 0.36
C ARG A 104 7.19 15.77 1.12
N LEU A 105 6.00 15.42 0.66
CA LEU A 105 5.23 14.28 1.14
C LEU A 105 5.03 13.28 0.00
N LEU A 106 5.36 12.02 0.24
CA LEU A 106 5.02 10.89 -0.61
C LEU A 106 3.94 10.07 0.08
N ILE A 107 2.96 9.58 -0.69
CA ILE A 107 1.88 8.74 -0.18
C ILE A 107 1.86 7.46 -0.99
N GLU A 108 1.99 6.33 -0.30
CA GLU A 108 1.85 4.99 -0.84
C GLU A 108 0.51 4.39 -0.43
N PRO A 109 -0.52 4.38 -1.29
CA PRO A 109 -1.74 3.61 -1.04
C PRO A 109 -1.45 2.10 -1.10
N THR A 110 -2.33 1.30 -0.48
CA THR A 110 -2.29 -0.16 -0.66
C THR A 110 -2.40 -0.55 -2.13
N GLY A 111 -1.85 -1.72 -2.49
CA GLY A 111 -1.95 -2.25 -3.85
C GLY A 111 -3.38 -2.52 -4.32
N LEU A 112 -4.31 -2.75 -3.39
CA LEU A 112 -5.75 -2.91 -3.63
C LEU A 112 -6.57 -1.67 -3.26
N GLY A 113 -5.92 -0.55 -2.95
CA GLY A 113 -6.60 0.68 -2.57
C GLY A 113 -7.10 1.50 -3.75
N HIS A 114 -8.13 2.28 -3.50
CA HIS A 114 -8.73 3.20 -4.45
C HIS A 114 -8.04 4.59 -4.37
N PRO A 115 -7.10 4.91 -5.25
CA PRO A 115 -6.33 6.14 -5.15
C PRO A 115 -7.19 7.39 -5.33
N ARG A 116 -8.36 7.28 -5.96
CA ARG A 116 -9.33 8.36 -6.09
C ARG A 116 -9.84 8.84 -4.73
N GLU A 117 -10.15 7.92 -3.82
CA GLU A 117 -10.60 8.26 -2.47
C GLU A 117 -9.49 8.95 -1.66
N VAL A 118 -8.24 8.49 -1.84
CA VAL A 118 -7.06 9.17 -1.26
C VAL A 118 -6.96 10.60 -1.78
N LEU A 119 -7.11 10.82 -3.10
CA LEU A 119 -7.10 12.14 -3.70
C LEU A 119 -8.23 13.04 -3.16
N GLU A 120 -9.43 12.49 -2.95
CA GLU A 120 -10.57 13.22 -2.38
C GLU A 120 -10.26 13.70 -0.96
N VAL A 121 -9.70 12.82 -0.11
CA VAL A 121 -9.29 13.19 1.25
C VAL A 121 -8.21 14.29 1.23
N LEU A 122 -7.18 14.17 0.40
CA LEU A 122 -6.11 15.15 0.29
C LEU A 122 -6.56 16.48 -0.31
N SER A 123 -7.60 16.45 -1.14
CA SER A 123 -8.20 17.64 -1.77
C SER A 123 -9.22 18.36 -0.88
N ALA A 124 -9.51 17.84 0.32
CA ALA A 124 -10.44 18.45 1.25
C ALA A 124 -10.01 19.88 1.63
N ASN A 125 -10.99 20.75 1.90
CA ASN A 125 -10.78 22.18 2.13
C ASN A 125 -9.70 22.49 3.19
N HIS A 126 -9.62 21.69 4.25
CA HIS A 126 -8.67 21.89 5.34
C HIS A 126 -7.21 21.57 4.96
N TYR A 127 -6.97 20.85 3.85
CA TYR A 127 -5.63 20.58 3.33
C TYR A 127 -5.20 21.51 2.20
N GLN A 128 -6.09 22.29 1.60
CA GLN A 128 -5.79 23.10 0.39
C GLN A 128 -4.65 24.09 0.57
N ASP A 129 -4.51 24.67 1.78
CA ASP A 129 -3.41 25.58 2.09
C ASP A 129 -2.13 24.84 2.51
N VAL A 130 -2.25 23.60 2.97
CA VAL A 130 -1.15 22.82 3.55
C VAL A 130 -0.46 21.96 2.50
N LEU A 131 -1.24 21.30 1.63
CA LEU A 131 -0.74 20.38 0.62
C LEU A 131 -0.83 20.99 -0.78
N ASN A 132 0.20 20.79 -1.58
CA ASN A 132 0.23 21.11 -3.00
C ASN A 132 0.34 19.79 -3.78
N ILE A 133 -0.81 19.22 -4.19
CA ILE A 133 -0.83 17.94 -4.87
C ILE A 133 -0.18 18.08 -6.23
N GLN A 134 0.90 17.35 -6.40
CA GLN A 134 1.67 17.20 -7.61
C GLN A 134 1.19 15.99 -8.42
N LYS A 135 1.90 15.64 -9.49
CA LYS A 135 1.56 14.51 -10.36
C LYS A 135 1.36 13.20 -9.58
N ASN A 136 0.29 12.47 -9.92
CA ASN A 136 0.04 11.12 -9.45
C ASN A 136 0.79 10.15 -10.35
N ILE A 137 1.57 9.28 -9.74
CA ILE A 137 2.38 8.27 -10.44
C ILE A 137 1.77 6.91 -10.19
N THR A 138 1.42 6.18 -11.24
CA THR A 138 0.93 4.81 -11.17
C THR A 138 1.93 3.86 -11.80
N LEU A 139 2.45 2.92 -10.99
CA LEU A 139 3.32 1.85 -11.49
C LEU A 139 2.47 0.71 -12.04
N VAL A 140 2.88 0.19 -13.19
CA VAL A 140 2.24 -0.95 -13.86
C VAL A 140 3.32 -1.94 -14.28
N ASP A 141 3.09 -3.22 -14.04
CA ASP A 141 3.88 -4.30 -14.64
C ASP A 141 3.19 -4.71 -15.94
N ALA A 142 3.77 -4.34 -17.09
CA ALA A 142 3.14 -4.58 -18.39
C ALA A 142 2.93 -6.07 -18.70
N ARG A 143 3.67 -6.97 -18.07
CA ARG A 143 3.51 -8.43 -18.22
C ARG A 143 2.15 -8.90 -17.70
N LYS A 144 1.57 -8.20 -16.74
CA LYS A 144 0.26 -8.51 -16.14
C LYS A 144 -0.92 -8.11 -17.03
N LEU A 145 -0.71 -7.34 -18.09
CA LEU A 145 -1.77 -6.94 -19.03
C LEU A 145 -2.28 -8.08 -19.91
N THR A 146 -1.58 -9.20 -19.97
CA THR A 146 -2.05 -10.43 -20.61
C THR A 146 -2.91 -11.30 -19.70
N ASP A 147 -2.94 -10.99 -18.40
CA ASP A 147 -3.71 -11.72 -17.40
C ASP A 147 -5.06 -11.02 -17.16
N ILE A 148 -6.14 -11.74 -17.50
CA ILE A 148 -7.51 -11.23 -17.39
C ILE A 148 -7.90 -10.89 -15.94
N ARG A 149 -7.28 -11.51 -14.94
CA ARG A 149 -7.50 -11.21 -13.51
C ARG A 149 -7.11 -9.77 -13.17
N TYR A 150 -6.09 -9.22 -13.86
CA TYR A 150 -5.65 -7.84 -13.71
C TYR A 150 -6.50 -6.89 -14.53
N THR A 151 -6.68 -7.18 -15.81
CA THR A 151 -7.34 -6.27 -16.74
C THR A 151 -8.85 -6.13 -16.50
N LEU A 152 -9.49 -7.09 -15.84
CA LEU A 152 -10.87 -6.98 -15.37
C LEU A 152 -10.99 -6.44 -13.94
N HIS A 153 -9.87 -6.30 -13.20
CA HIS A 153 -9.92 -5.83 -11.83
C HIS A 153 -10.20 -4.32 -11.79
N GLU A 154 -11.25 -3.94 -11.06
CA GLU A 154 -11.70 -2.54 -11.02
C GLU A 154 -10.63 -1.62 -10.45
N THR A 155 -10.02 -1.99 -9.32
CA THR A 155 -8.98 -1.19 -8.66
C THR A 155 -7.74 -1.03 -9.54
N PHE A 156 -7.30 -2.10 -10.26
CA PHE A 156 -6.19 -2.00 -11.22
C PHE A 156 -6.47 -0.93 -12.27
N ASN A 157 -7.68 -0.95 -12.82
CA ASN A 157 -8.12 0.02 -13.82
C ASN A 157 -8.24 1.43 -13.25
N GLN A 158 -8.86 1.59 -12.08
CA GLN A 158 -8.99 2.90 -11.41
C GLN A 158 -7.63 3.53 -11.09
N GLN A 159 -6.63 2.73 -10.72
CA GLN A 159 -5.28 3.24 -10.47
C GLN A 159 -4.67 3.85 -11.72
N ILE A 160 -4.88 3.22 -12.88
CA ILE A 160 -4.44 3.77 -14.17
C ILE A 160 -5.25 5.02 -14.51
N ASP A 161 -6.57 5.00 -14.30
CA ASP A 161 -7.49 6.09 -14.67
C ASP A 161 -7.23 7.42 -13.93
N VAL A 162 -6.55 7.38 -12.77
CA VAL A 162 -6.18 8.60 -12.02
C VAL A 162 -4.70 8.96 -12.13
N ALA A 163 -3.97 8.36 -13.05
CA ALA A 163 -2.56 8.62 -13.25
C ALA A 163 -2.32 9.88 -14.07
N ASP A 164 -1.42 10.76 -13.61
CA ASP A 164 -0.81 11.80 -14.45
C ASP A 164 0.41 11.23 -15.18
N ILE A 165 1.06 10.20 -14.59
CA ILE A 165 2.18 9.48 -15.18
C ILE A 165 1.96 7.99 -14.93
N VAL A 166 2.06 7.18 -15.98
CA VAL A 166 2.11 5.73 -15.90
C VAL A 166 3.54 5.25 -16.04
N VAL A 167 4.02 4.49 -15.07
CA VAL A 167 5.37 3.91 -15.07
C VAL A 167 5.29 2.43 -15.35
N GLY A 168 5.73 1.99 -16.52
CA GLY A 168 5.96 0.58 -16.83
C GLY A 168 7.19 0.08 -16.07
N ASN A 169 7.01 -0.43 -14.84
CA ASN A 169 8.11 -0.90 -14.00
C ASN A 169 8.47 -2.36 -14.28
N LYS A 170 9.64 -2.79 -13.83
CA LYS A 170 10.25 -4.11 -14.13
C LYS A 170 10.53 -4.30 -15.63
N GLU A 171 10.91 -3.22 -16.30
CA GLU A 171 11.21 -3.22 -17.73
C GLU A 171 12.28 -4.26 -18.11
N ASP A 172 13.20 -4.56 -17.19
CA ASP A 172 14.23 -5.60 -17.33
C ASP A 172 13.67 -7.02 -17.53
N LEU A 173 12.38 -7.22 -17.19
CA LEU A 173 11.69 -8.50 -17.36
C LEU A 173 10.72 -8.51 -18.55
N TYR A 174 10.64 -7.41 -19.32
CA TYR A 174 9.72 -7.29 -20.44
C TYR A 174 10.17 -8.06 -21.67
N GLN A 175 9.22 -8.55 -22.43
CA GLN A 175 9.40 -9.04 -23.79
C GLN A 175 9.16 -7.87 -24.77
N ASP A 176 9.56 -8.08 -26.04
CA ASP A 176 9.54 -7.00 -27.06
C ASP A 176 8.19 -6.29 -27.20
N GLU A 177 7.08 -7.01 -27.01
CA GLU A 177 5.72 -6.48 -27.18
C GLU A 177 5.16 -5.80 -25.92
N SER A 178 5.77 -6.02 -24.75
CA SER A 178 5.20 -5.59 -23.46
C SER A 178 5.04 -4.07 -23.35
N LYS A 179 5.99 -3.31 -23.89
CA LYS A 179 5.93 -1.84 -23.88
C LYS A 179 4.77 -1.32 -24.71
N GLN A 180 4.61 -1.87 -25.92
CA GLN A 180 3.53 -1.46 -26.81
C GLN A 180 2.18 -1.82 -26.22
N LEU A 181 2.07 -3.00 -25.60
CA LEU A 181 0.84 -3.43 -24.93
C LEU A 181 0.43 -2.44 -23.82
N LEU A 182 1.37 -1.94 -23.03
CA LEU A 182 1.08 -0.93 -22.01
C LEU A 182 0.63 0.38 -22.64
N ILE A 183 1.33 0.85 -23.66
CA ILE A 183 0.97 2.10 -24.37
C ILE A 183 -0.45 1.99 -24.93
N ASP A 184 -0.77 0.91 -25.62
CA ASP A 184 -2.08 0.69 -26.23
C ASP A 184 -3.18 0.56 -25.16
N TYR A 185 -2.87 -0.12 -24.04
CA TYR A 185 -3.80 -0.27 -22.93
C TYR A 185 -4.18 1.08 -22.31
N VAL A 186 -3.19 1.93 -22.06
CA VAL A 186 -3.40 3.26 -21.49
C VAL A 186 -4.11 4.17 -22.50
N ALA A 187 -3.71 4.17 -23.78
CA ALA A 187 -4.33 4.96 -24.83
C ALA A 187 -5.82 4.67 -25.03
N ASN A 188 -6.23 3.41 -24.83
CA ASN A 188 -7.65 3.02 -24.93
C ASN A 188 -8.50 3.49 -23.73
N ARG A 189 -7.86 3.95 -22.65
CA ARG A 189 -8.54 4.37 -21.40
C ARG A 189 -8.52 5.88 -21.18
N HIS A 190 -7.59 6.59 -21.77
CA HIS A 190 -7.34 7.99 -21.49
C HIS A 190 -7.39 8.88 -22.74
N ASP A 191 -8.10 10.00 -22.63
CA ASP A 191 -8.06 11.12 -23.56
C ASP A 191 -8.13 12.46 -22.75
N PRO A 192 -7.04 13.21 -22.61
CA PRO A 192 -5.70 12.97 -23.18
C PRO A 192 -4.93 11.86 -22.45
N MET A 193 -4.03 11.19 -23.18
CA MET A 193 -3.17 10.14 -22.65
C MET A 193 -2.15 10.72 -21.65
N PRO A 194 -1.96 10.10 -20.46
CA PRO A 194 -0.91 10.48 -19.51
C PRO A 194 0.49 10.21 -20.06
N ASP A 195 1.50 10.84 -19.46
CA ASP A 195 2.89 10.52 -19.77
C ASP A 195 3.19 9.05 -19.42
N ILE A 196 3.83 8.30 -20.34
CA ILE A 196 4.27 6.94 -20.08
C ILE A 196 5.79 6.89 -20.05
N VAL A 197 6.35 6.36 -18.96
CA VAL A 197 7.78 6.14 -18.80
C VAL A 197 8.03 4.68 -18.41
N PHE A 198 9.26 4.20 -18.63
CA PHE A 198 9.65 2.83 -18.25
C PHE A 198 10.77 2.89 -17.23
N ALA A 199 10.74 1.96 -16.28
CA ALA A 199 11.69 1.89 -15.19
C ALA A 199 12.07 0.44 -14.87
N GLN A 200 13.29 0.29 -14.34
CA GLN A 200 13.82 -0.97 -13.84
C GLN A 200 14.07 -0.83 -12.34
N HIS A 201 13.73 -1.89 -11.59
CA HIS A 201 13.97 -1.95 -10.14
C HIS A 201 13.40 -0.76 -9.34
N GLY A 202 12.32 -0.14 -9.82
CA GLY A 202 11.71 1.03 -9.17
C GLY A 202 12.53 2.32 -9.29
N LYS A 203 13.56 2.40 -10.13
CA LYS A 203 14.39 3.61 -10.28
C LYS A 203 13.63 4.70 -11.03
N LEU A 204 13.15 5.69 -10.29
CA LEU A 204 12.44 6.84 -10.82
C LEU A 204 13.31 8.10 -10.78
N ALA A 205 13.23 8.90 -11.84
CA ALA A 205 13.85 10.22 -11.82
C ALA A 205 13.05 11.16 -10.90
N PRO A 206 13.69 11.89 -9.96
CA PRO A 206 12.98 12.83 -9.07
C PRO A 206 12.18 13.90 -9.80
N SER A 207 12.54 14.24 -11.05
CA SER A 207 11.81 15.18 -11.89
C SER A 207 10.38 14.72 -12.23
N LEU A 208 10.07 13.43 -12.14
CA LEU A 208 8.71 12.91 -12.32
C LEU A 208 7.75 13.34 -11.19
N LEU A 209 8.30 13.75 -10.05
CA LEU A 209 7.52 14.25 -8.92
C LEU A 209 7.01 15.68 -9.12
N GLU A 210 7.50 16.40 -10.13
CA GLU A 210 7.23 17.82 -10.33
C GLU A 210 6.05 18.04 -11.28
N GLY A 211 5.27 19.08 -10.99
CA GLY A 211 4.14 19.51 -11.81
C GLY A 211 2.80 19.19 -11.16
N ALA A 212 1.84 20.08 -11.36
CA ALA A 212 0.52 19.94 -10.77
C ALA A 212 -0.27 18.79 -11.42
N SER A 213 -1.02 18.04 -10.61
CA SER A 213 -1.90 16.98 -11.10
C SER A 213 -3.03 17.54 -11.98
N ASP A 214 -3.17 17.00 -13.17
CA ASP A 214 -4.27 17.35 -14.07
C ASP A 214 -5.57 16.64 -13.63
N VAL A 215 -5.47 15.47 -13.04
CA VAL A 215 -6.60 14.76 -12.44
C VAL A 215 -7.23 15.57 -11.31
N VAL A 216 -6.41 16.12 -10.40
CA VAL A 216 -6.91 16.98 -9.32
C VAL A 216 -7.51 18.28 -9.84
N LYS A 217 -6.96 18.86 -10.90
CA LYS A 217 -7.55 20.01 -11.57
C LYS A 217 -8.94 19.69 -12.14
N ALA A 218 -9.08 18.52 -12.79
CA ALA A 218 -10.34 18.05 -13.34
C ALA A 218 -11.39 17.81 -12.23
N MET A 219 -10.99 17.22 -11.10
CA MET A 219 -11.88 16.99 -9.96
C MET A 219 -12.42 18.30 -9.33
N LYS A 220 -11.69 19.39 -9.43
CA LYS A 220 -12.07 20.72 -8.90
C LYS A 220 -12.97 21.51 -9.86
N GLN A 221 -13.13 21.09 -11.11
CA GLN A 221 -14.00 21.78 -12.06
C GLN A 221 -15.46 21.43 -11.75
N PRO A 222 -16.38 22.41 -11.66
CA PRO A 222 -17.80 22.12 -11.51
C PRO A 222 -18.30 21.39 -12.75
N ILE A 223 -18.98 20.26 -12.55
CA ILE A 223 -19.61 19.52 -13.65
C ILE A 223 -20.55 20.47 -14.38
N PRO A 224 -20.41 20.68 -15.71
CA PRO A 224 -21.34 21.50 -16.46
C PRO A 224 -22.75 20.94 -16.26
N ARG A 225 -23.64 21.69 -15.63
CA ARG A 225 -25.05 21.30 -15.54
C ARG A 225 -25.60 21.34 -16.97
N HIS A 226 -25.74 20.19 -17.58
CA HIS A 226 -26.58 20.09 -18.77
C HIS A 226 -28.01 20.48 -18.35
N SER A 227 -28.44 21.65 -18.78
CA SER A 227 -29.81 22.09 -18.65
C SER A 227 -30.68 21.19 -19.53
N HIS A 228 -31.23 20.12 -18.96
CA HIS A 228 -32.35 19.45 -19.59
C HIS A 228 -33.56 20.32 -19.35
N GLY A 229 -34.17 20.72 -20.47
CA GLY A 229 -35.35 21.55 -20.51
C GLY A 229 -36.52 20.91 -19.74
N ASP A 230 -37.31 21.79 -19.13
CA ASP A 230 -38.47 21.52 -18.38
C ASP A 230 -39.44 20.57 -19.10
N GLY A 231 -39.65 19.41 -18.51
CA GLY A 231 -40.74 18.50 -18.80
C GLY A 231 -41.46 18.22 -17.48
N TYR A 232 -42.54 18.93 -17.23
CA TYR A 232 -43.46 18.67 -16.12
C TYR A 232 -44.06 17.26 -16.25
N HIS A 233 -43.73 16.36 -15.34
CA HIS A 233 -44.56 15.22 -15.03
C HIS A 233 -44.73 15.10 -13.51
N THR A 234 -45.90 15.50 -13.06
CA THR A 234 -46.46 15.18 -11.78
C THR A 234 -46.70 13.67 -11.68
N HIS A 235 -46.02 13.01 -10.73
CA HIS A 235 -46.46 11.69 -10.27
C HIS A 235 -46.69 11.68 -8.76
N VAL A 236 -47.86 11.20 -8.45
CA VAL A 236 -48.53 11.07 -7.16
C VAL A 236 -47.77 10.07 -6.28
N ASN A 237 -47.64 10.45 -4.99
CA ASN A 237 -47.24 9.60 -3.89
C ASN A 237 -48.14 8.37 -3.75
N THR A 238 -47.53 7.18 -3.70
CA THR A 238 -48.07 6.06 -2.92
C THR A 238 -46.90 5.42 -2.18
N GLY A 239 -46.99 5.47 -0.84
CA GLY A 239 -46.02 4.87 0.05
C GLY A 239 -46.06 3.35 0.03
N SER A 240 -44.93 2.77 0.27
CA SER A 240 -44.79 1.50 0.98
C SER A 240 -43.36 1.43 1.59
N ASP A 241 -43.36 1.38 2.91
CA ASP A 241 -42.22 1.05 3.77
C ASP A 241 -41.65 -0.31 3.39
N HIS A 242 -40.36 -0.34 3.12
CA HIS A 242 -39.53 -1.51 3.38
C HIS A 242 -38.21 -1.01 3.96
N GLN A 243 -38.11 -1.10 5.29
CA GLN A 243 -36.86 -1.04 6.03
C GLN A 243 -36.17 -2.41 5.90
N ASP A 244 -35.13 -2.49 5.08
CA ASP A 244 -34.12 -3.54 5.21
C ASP A 244 -32.89 -2.93 5.90
N HIS A 245 -32.85 -3.10 7.21
CA HIS A 245 -31.67 -2.85 8.01
C HIS A 245 -30.70 -4.02 7.84
N HIS A 246 -29.74 -3.89 6.94
CA HIS A 246 -28.52 -4.69 7.01
C HIS A 246 -27.65 -4.12 8.15
N HIS A 247 -27.73 -4.76 9.31
CA HIS A 247 -26.76 -4.59 10.36
C HIS A 247 -25.43 -5.20 9.90
N HIS A 248 -24.51 -4.37 9.39
CA HIS A 248 -23.11 -4.71 9.41
C HIS A 248 -22.64 -4.56 10.86
N GLU A 249 -22.33 -5.69 11.49
CA GLU A 249 -21.60 -5.70 12.75
C GLU A 249 -20.23 -5.08 12.51
N HIS A 250 -20.06 -3.82 12.93
CA HIS A 250 -18.76 -3.20 13.07
C HIS A 250 -18.02 -3.89 14.21
N ASN A 251 -17.20 -4.90 13.88
CA ASN A 251 -16.15 -5.31 14.76
C ASN A 251 -15.24 -4.10 15.00
N GLN A 252 -15.18 -3.65 16.23
CA GLN A 252 -14.25 -2.63 16.69
C GLN A 252 -12.84 -3.21 16.50
N SER A 253 -12.15 -2.84 15.42
CA SER A 253 -10.72 -3.11 15.27
C SER A 253 -9.98 -2.26 16.31
N SER A 254 -9.77 -2.82 17.48
CA SER A 254 -8.76 -2.33 18.42
C SER A 254 -7.41 -2.34 17.70
N ASN A 255 -6.60 -1.30 17.89
CA ASN A 255 -5.24 -1.14 17.33
C ASN A 255 -4.37 -2.36 17.67
N ILE A 256 -4.43 -3.40 16.84
CA ILE A 256 -3.76 -4.69 17.03
C ILE A 256 -2.24 -4.53 16.91
N ASN A 257 -1.77 -3.50 16.20
CA ASN A 257 -0.34 -3.17 16.09
C ASN A 257 0.31 -2.77 17.44
N GLU A 258 -0.49 -2.33 18.42
CA GLU A 258 -0.03 -1.94 19.76
C GLU A 258 -0.53 -2.90 20.85
N ALA A 259 -1.34 -3.91 20.49
CA ALA A 259 -1.86 -4.87 21.47
C ALA A 259 -0.71 -5.72 22.04
N PRO A 260 -0.69 -5.96 23.36
CA PRO A 260 0.29 -6.86 23.96
C PRO A 260 0.12 -8.27 23.37
N LEU A 261 1.24 -8.91 23.04
CA LEU A 261 1.24 -10.28 22.53
C LEU A 261 0.71 -11.25 23.59
N PRO A 262 -0.10 -12.25 23.20
CA PRO A 262 -0.58 -13.29 24.11
C PRO A 262 0.58 -14.18 24.61
N GLU A 263 0.30 -15.08 25.57
CA GLU A 263 1.29 -16.04 26.11
C GLU A 263 1.86 -16.98 25.02
N SER A 264 1.15 -17.19 23.91
CA SER A 264 1.65 -17.92 22.74
C SER A 264 2.87 -17.26 22.08
N GLY A 265 3.12 -15.99 22.36
CA GLY A 265 4.22 -15.20 21.80
C GLY A 265 3.96 -14.71 20.38
N PHE A 266 2.82 -15.00 19.79
CA PHE A 266 2.44 -14.45 18.47
C PHE A 266 0.94 -14.19 18.35
N VAL A 267 0.59 -13.35 17.39
CA VAL A 267 -0.78 -13.04 16.99
C VAL A 267 -0.91 -13.27 15.49
N LYS A 268 -2.02 -13.87 15.06
CA LYS A 268 -2.44 -14.05 13.68
C LYS A 268 -3.63 -13.15 13.37
N ILE A 269 -3.65 -12.61 12.18
CA ILE A 269 -4.72 -11.76 11.67
C ILE A 269 -5.05 -12.21 10.25
N GLU A 270 -6.34 -12.28 9.95
CA GLU A 270 -6.83 -12.61 8.62
C GLU A 270 -7.78 -11.52 8.13
N ASN A 271 -7.67 -11.19 6.85
CA ASN A 271 -8.57 -10.27 6.20
C ASN A 271 -8.90 -10.76 4.78
N SER A 272 -10.06 -10.40 4.25
CA SER A 272 -10.45 -10.74 2.89
C SER A 272 -11.16 -9.56 2.23
N GLY A 273 -10.93 -9.38 0.95
CA GLY A 273 -11.57 -8.34 0.17
C GLY A 273 -11.06 -8.31 -1.27
N GLU A 274 -11.90 -7.88 -2.18
CA GLU A 274 -11.58 -7.68 -3.59
C GLU A 274 -11.00 -8.93 -4.32
N GLY A 275 -11.41 -10.13 -3.89
CA GLY A 275 -10.96 -11.40 -4.47
C GLY A 275 -9.58 -11.86 -3.97
N PHE A 276 -9.08 -11.23 -2.91
CA PHE A 276 -7.85 -11.61 -2.22
C PHE A 276 -8.08 -11.90 -0.74
N GLN A 277 -7.26 -12.79 -0.20
CA GLN A 277 -7.14 -13.02 1.23
C GLN A 277 -5.75 -12.60 1.70
N SER A 278 -5.68 -11.91 2.83
CA SER A 278 -4.42 -11.65 3.50
C SER A 278 -4.36 -12.36 4.84
N MET A 279 -3.17 -12.85 5.16
CA MET A 279 -2.83 -13.46 6.43
C MET A 279 -1.56 -12.79 6.95
N GLY A 280 -1.61 -12.37 8.21
CA GLY A 280 -0.47 -11.76 8.84
C GLY A 280 -0.17 -12.37 10.19
N TRP A 281 1.11 -12.42 10.55
CA TRP A 281 1.58 -12.86 11.87
C TRP A 281 2.55 -11.82 12.44
N ARG A 282 2.40 -11.53 13.72
CA ARG A 282 3.36 -10.78 14.55
C ARG A 282 3.91 -11.71 15.61
N PHE A 283 5.21 -11.74 15.77
CA PHE A 283 5.89 -12.58 16.75
C PHE A 283 6.64 -11.72 17.75
N SER A 284 6.67 -12.16 19.00
CA SER A 284 7.50 -11.55 20.04
C SER A 284 8.96 -11.41 19.58
N PRO A 285 9.66 -10.31 19.92
CA PRO A 285 11.07 -10.14 19.60
C PRO A 285 11.97 -11.22 20.22
N TYR A 286 11.47 -11.99 21.18
CA TYR A 286 12.20 -13.11 21.80
C TYR A 286 12.09 -14.41 20.99
N ILE A 287 11.23 -14.45 19.96
CA ILE A 287 11.12 -15.60 19.05
C ILE A 287 12.13 -15.40 17.91
N VAL A 288 13.08 -16.31 17.85
CA VAL A 288 14.15 -16.31 16.86
C VAL A 288 13.92 -17.46 15.88
N PHE A 289 14.04 -17.18 14.58
CA PHE A 289 13.79 -18.15 13.52
C PHE A 289 15.10 -18.75 13.00
N ASN A 290 15.02 -20.01 12.56
CA ASN A 290 16.08 -20.63 11.77
C ASN A 290 16.00 -20.09 10.33
N ARG A 291 17.00 -19.34 9.91
CA ARG A 291 17.01 -18.68 8.58
C ARG A 291 16.88 -19.67 7.43
N ASN A 292 17.60 -20.80 7.50
CA ASN A 292 17.56 -21.80 6.43
C ASN A 292 16.18 -22.48 6.32
N ALA A 293 15.58 -22.85 7.47
CA ALA A 293 14.25 -23.43 7.50
C ALA A 293 13.19 -22.45 6.99
N LEU A 294 13.31 -21.18 7.39
CA LEU A 294 12.44 -20.10 6.93
C LEU A 294 12.56 -19.90 5.42
N HIS A 295 13.77 -19.83 4.89
CA HIS A 295 14.02 -19.64 3.45
C HIS A 295 13.49 -20.84 2.64
N GLU A 296 13.66 -22.08 3.14
CA GLU A 296 13.10 -23.26 2.50
C GLU A 296 11.56 -23.27 2.52
N TRP A 297 10.94 -22.81 3.60
CA TRP A 297 9.50 -22.68 3.69
C TRP A 297 8.97 -21.61 2.73
N LEU A 298 9.59 -20.41 2.72
CA LEU A 298 9.24 -19.32 1.82
C LEU A 298 9.31 -19.74 0.35
N GLY A 299 10.32 -20.53 -0.03
CA GLY A 299 10.49 -21.03 -1.40
C GLY A 299 9.42 -22.04 -1.86
N LYS A 300 8.64 -22.58 -0.95
CA LYS A 300 7.55 -23.53 -1.26
C LYS A 300 6.19 -22.86 -1.39
N LEU A 301 6.08 -21.60 -0.95
CA LEU A 301 4.81 -20.88 -0.97
C LEU A 301 4.43 -20.48 -2.39
N LYS A 302 3.15 -20.68 -2.71
CA LYS A 302 2.52 -20.16 -3.92
C LYS A 302 1.59 -19.03 -3.50
N VAL A 303 2.03 -17.80 -3.67
CA VAL A 303 1.36 -16.60 -3.17
C VAL A 303 1.41 -15.49 -4.20
N GLU A 304 0.43 -14.63 -4.20
CA GLU A 304 0.43 -13.44 -5.04
C GLU A 304 1.51 -12.44 -4.56
N ARG A 305 1.63 -12.31 -3.24
CA ARG A 305 2.64 -11.47 -2.61
C ARG A 305 2.93 -11.96 -1.20
N LEU A 306 4.19 -11.92 -0.79
CA LEU A 306 4.59 -12.02 0.61
C LEU A 306 5.58 -10.92 0.95
N LYS A 307 5.39 -10.31 2.10
CA LYS A 307 6.39 -9.45 2.74
C LYS A 307 6.66 -9.96 4.15
N ALA A 308 7.90 -9.92 4.59
CA ALA A 308 8.28 -10.27 5.95
C ALA A 308 9.49 -9.48 6.43
N VAL A 309 9.54 -9.23 7.73
CA VAL A 309 10.74 -8.84 8.48
C VAL A 309 10.89 -9.85 9.61
N MET A 310 12.00 -10.57 9.64
CA MET A 310 12.18 -11.72 10.52
C MET A 310 13.47 -11.63 11.33
N ILE A 311 13.37 -11.83 12.63
CA ILE A 311 14.51 -11.98 13.55
C ILE A 311 14.99 -13.42 13.45
N THR A 312 16.18 -13.60 12.91
CA THR A 312 16.79 -14.94 12.77
C THR A 312 18.05 -15.05 13.61
N HIS A 313 18.55 -16.27 13.78
CA HIS A 313 19.81 -16.51 14.49
C HIS A 313 21.07 -15.97 13.77
N GLU A 314 20.94 -15.56 12.51
CA GLU A 314 22.01 -14.99 11.71
C GLU A 314 21.90 -13.46 11.53
N GLY A 315 20.83 -12.85 12.03
CA GLY A 315 20.53 -11.43 11.88
C GLY A 315 19.06 -11.17 11.56
N ILE A 316 18.77 -9.96 11.18
CA ILE A 316 17.42 -9.52 10.82
C ILE A 316 17.33 -9.42 9.31
N PHE A 317 16.34 -10.07 8.73
CA PHE A 317 16.16 -10.12 7.28
C PHE A 317 14.75 -9.71 6.88
N SER A 318 14.67 -8.90 5.83
CA SER A 318 13.43 -8.67 5.11
C SER A 318 13.34 -9.61 3.91
N TYR A 319 12.13 -10.14 3.69
CA TYR A 319 11.80 -10.99 2.56
C TYR A 319 10.65 -10.38 1.78
N ASN A 320 10.73 -10.44 0.46
CA ASN A 320 9.63 -10.07 -0.42
C ASN A 320 9.49 -11.12 -1.52
N ILE A 321 8.29 -11.69 -1.67
CA ILE A 321 7.95 -12.63 -2.72
C ILE A 321 6.92 -12.00 -3.63
N VAL A 322 7.22 -11.99 -4.91
CA VAL A 322 6.33 -11.57 -5.99
C VAL A 322 6.64 -12.44 -7.21
N ASP A 323 5.63 -12.98 -7.86
CA ASP A 323 5.80 -13.83 -9.06
C ASP A 323 6.77 -15.01 -8.83
N ASP A 324 6.66 -15.69 -7.70
CA ASP A 324 7.54 -16.80 -7.27
C ASP A 324 9.02 -16.41 -7.08
N ALA A 325 9.38 -15.13 -7.21
CA ALA A 325 10.74 -14.65 -6.98
C ALA A 325 10.89 -14.15 -5.54
N ILE A 326 11.87 -14.73 -4.81
CA ILE A 326 12.21 -14.31 -3.46
C ILE A 326 13.35 -13.30 -3.53
N SER A 327 13.15 -12.14 -2.92
CA SER A 327 14.23 -11.20 -2.61
C SER A 327 14.44 -11.14 -1.10
N GLU A 328 15.69 -11.11 -0.69
CA GLU A 328 16.13 -11.04 0.70
C GLU A 328 17.07 -9.85 0.89
N LYS A 329 16.92 -9.13 2.00
CA LYS A 329 17.82 -8.04 2.38
C LYS A 329 18.05 -8.06 3.88
N GLU A 330 19.30 -7.93 4.30
CA GLU A 330 19.65 -7.75 5.71
C GLU A 330 19.28 -6.34 6.17
N LEU A 331 18.77 -6.24 7.40
CA LEU A 331 18.38 -4.99 8.06
C LEU A 331 19.19 -4.80 9.34
N ASP A 332 19.39 -3.55 9.73
CA ASP A 332 20.17 -3.21 10.91
C ASP A 332 19.39 -3.47 12.21
N ASP A 333 18.06 -3.25 12.22
CA ASP A 333 17.21 -3.40 13.40
C ASP A 333 15.75 -3.65 13.03
N CYS A 334 14.97 -4.26 13.94
CA CYS A 334 13.52 -4.29 13.91
C CYS A 334 12.96 -4.52 15.33
N LEU A 335 11.74 -4.05 15.57
CA LEU A 335 11.07 -4.19 16.88
C LEU A 335 10.56 -5.61 17.15
N GLU A 336 10.14 -6.33 16.11
CA GLU A 336 9.53 -7.66 16.19
C GLU A 336 9.50 -8.33 14.82
N SER A 337 9.37 -9.65 14.77
CA SER A 337 9.18 -10.36 13.49
C SER A 337 7.74 -10.22 13.01
N ARG A 338 7.58 -9.91 11.73
CA ARG A 338 6.29 -9.76 11.07
C ARG A 338 6.32 -10.43 9.70
N ILE A 339 5.21 -11.06 9.33
CA ILE A 339 5.02 -11.65 8.00
C ILE A 339 3.59 -11.43 7.54
N GLU A 340 3.43 -11.03 6.30
CA GLU A 340 2.15 -10.89 5.61
C GLU A 340 2.16 -11.65 4.30
N VAL A 341 1.11 -12.39 4.07
CA VAL A 341 0.89 -13.19 2.85
C VAL A 341 -0.41 -12.77 2.22
N ILE A 342 -0.40 -12.51 0.92
CA ILE A 342 -1.60 -12.24 0.12
C ILE A 342 -1.74 -13.33 -0.93
N ILE A 343 -2.92 -13.94 -0.99
CA ILE A 343 -3.29 -14.96 -1.96
C ILE A 343 -4.54 -14.54 -2.71
N ASN A 344 -4.65 -14.96 -3.97
CA ASN A 344 -5.89 -14.81 -4.71
C ASN A 344 -6.89 -15.88 -4.28
N GLU A 345 -8.15 -15.52 -4.04
CA GLU A 345 -9.20 -16.46 -3.61
C GLU A 345 -9.44 -17.61 -4.62
N LEU A 346 -9.22 -17.36 -5.90
CA LEU A 346 -9.34 -18.39 -6.93
C LEU A 346 -8.23 -19.44 -6.83
N ASP A 347 -7.04 -19.05 -6.43
CA ASP A 347 -5.90 -19.97 -6.24
C ASP A 347 -6.01 -20.72 -4.90
N ALA A 348 -6.66 -20.11 -3.89
CA ALA A 348 -6.96 -20.75 -2.61
C ALA A 348 -7.97 -21.92 -2.73
N CYS A 349 -8.82 -21.88 -3.76
CA CYS A 349 -9.84 -22.91 -4.02
C CYS A 349 -9.32 -24.12 -4.81
N GLY A 350 -8.03 -24.25 -5.12
CA GLY A 350 -7.38 -25.38 -5.79
C GLY A 350 -8.17 -26.01 -6.94
N ALA A 351 -7.55 -26.37 -8.03
CA ALA A 351 -8.18 -26.97 -9.23
C ALA A 351 -8.92 -28.31 -8.99
N ASP A 352 -9.07 -28.76 -7.75
CA ASP A 352 -9.79 -29.99 -7.38
C ASP A 352 -10.92 -29.63 -6.40
N THR A 353 -12.14 -29.53 -6.92
CA THR A 353 -13.38 -29.15 -6.23
C THR A 353 -13.89 -30.17 -5.20
N SER A 354 -13.06 -31.06 -4.72
CA SER A 354 -13.40 -32.03 -3.70
C SER A 354 -12.41 -32.05 -2.53
N LYS A 355 -12.61 -31.16 -1.55
CA LYS A 355 -11.96 -31.17 -0.22
C LYS A 355 -10.61 -30.44 -0.10
N SER A 356 -10.63 -29.12 0.01
CA SER A 356 -9.85 -28.42 1.06
C SER A 356 -10.48 -27.04 1.26
N ASN A 357 -11.00 -26.79 2.45
CA ASN A 357 -11.48 -25.46 2.86
C ASN A 357 -10.26 -24.54 2.98
N ALA A 358 -10.38 -23.28 2.63
CA ALA A 358 -9.32 -22.26 2.81
C ALA A 358 -8.76 -22.25 4.26
N GLY A 359 -9.54 -22.68 5.25
CA GLY A 359 -9.11 -22.87 6.63
C GLY A 359 -7.98 -23.90 6.82
N ASP A 360 -7.94 -24.95 6.01
CA ASP A 360 -6.92 -26.01 6.13
C ASP A 360 -5.52 -25.51 5.70
N ILE A 361 -5.45 -24.60 4.71
CA ILE A 361 -4.17 -24.03 4.23
C ILE A 361 -3.59 -23.06 5.27
N ASN A 362 -4.44 -22.26 5.88
CA ASN A 362 -4.07 -21.25 6.87
C ASN A 362 -3.48 -21.89 8.14
N GLU A 363 -4.07 -22.98 8.61
CA GLU A 363 -3.55 -23.73 9.75
C GLU A 363 -2.23 -24.44 9.39
N LEU A 364 -2.12 -24.98 8.19
CA LEU A 364 -0.91 -25.65 7.73
C LEU A 364 0.29 -24.66 7.67
N TRP A 365 0.08 -23.48 7.11
CA TRP A 365 1.14 -22.47 7.01
C TRP A 365 1.57 -21.96 8.38
N GLU A 366 0.63 -21.75 9.31
CA GLU A 366 0.95 -21.40 10.68
C GLU A 366 1.81 -22.45 11.37
N GLN A 367 1.43 -23.73 11.27
CA GLN A 367 2.20 -24.85 11.84
C GLN A 367 3.61 -24.91 11.24
N GLN A 368 3.74 -24.74 9.93
CA GLN A 368 5.04 -24.74 9.24
C GLN A 368 5.91 -23.56 9.64
N LEU A 369 5.32 -22.37 9.77
CA LEU A 369 6.02 -21.16 10.19
C LEU A 369 6.50 -21.27 11.64
N VAL A 370 5.66 -21.79 12.52
CA VAL A 370 6.02 -22.06 13.92
C VAL A 370 7.15 -23.11 13.99
N ALA A 371 7.15 -24.11 13.12
CA ALA A 371 8.23 -25.11 13.05
C ALA A 371 9.58 -24.53 12.58
N CYS A 372 9.60 -23.34 11.99
CA CYS A 372 10.85 -22.62 11.64
C CYS A 372 11.47 -21.90 12.86
N GLN A 373 10.81 -21.87 14.02
CA GLN A 373 11.36 -21.25 15.22
C GLN A 373 12.50 -22.12 15.80
N LEU A 374 13.49 -21.46 16.39
CA LEU A 374 14.51 -22.15 17.17
C LEU A 374 14.00 -22.41 18.57
N ASP A 375 14.24 -23.61 19.07
CA ASP A 375 13.97 -23.95 20.47
C ASP A 375 14.75 -23.00 21.39
N ALA A 376 14.07 -22.40 22.38
CA ALA A 376 14.68 -21.50 23.37
C ALA A 376 15.90 -22.10 24.11
N LYS A 377 16.16 -23.39 23.96
CA LYS A 377 17.32 -24.13 24.51
C LYS A 377 18.54 -24.16 23.57
N ALA A 378 18.40 -23.71 22.31
CA ALA A 378 19.47 -23.73 21.32
C ALA A 378 20.23 -22.39 21.19
N VAL A 379 19.80 -21.38 21.92
CA VAL A 379 20.33 -19.99 21.85
C VAL A 379 21.27 -19.66 23.04
N ASN A 380 21.65 -20.68 23.85
CA ASN A 380 22.63 -20.50 24.95
C ASN A 380 23.99 -21.12 24.62
#